data_4f231f05565a1642c50fa0b0734e6165
#
_entry.id   4f231f05565a1642c50fa0b0734e6165
#
_cell.length_a   1.000
_cell.length_b   1.000
_cell.length_c   1.000
_cell.angle_alpha   90.00
_cell.angle_beta   90.00
_cell.angle_gamma   90.00
#
_symmetry.space_group_name_H-M   'P 1'
#
loop_
_entity.id
_entity.type
_entity.pdbx_description
1 polymer ?
#
loop_
_entity_poly.entity_id
_entity_poly.type
_entity_poly.pdbx_seq_one_letter_code
_entity_poly.pdbx_strand_id
1 'polypeptide(L)'
;VVGVGIDVPGPVKKNGYVEVCVNLGWRDIYPAKELSARLDGIPAECGNDANAAALGEMWKGGGEGYSDIVMVTLGTGVGGGVIINEKIIAGRHGLGGEIGHIHARDDEQEYCNCGVRGCLEQVASATGIAREARRKMAADDRPSVLRQFGDEVTAKDVLDGAKAGDALALEVAETACHYLGI
;
A
#
# COMPACT_ATOMS: atom_id res chain seq x y z
N VAL A 1 10.55 -24.24 17.13
CA VAL A 1 10.61 -22.91 16.50
C VAL A 1 12.02 -22.39 16.71
N VAL A 2 12.70 -21.98 15.65
CA VAL A 2 14.10 -21.51 15.69
C VAL A 2 14.20 -19.98 15.63
N GLY A 3 13.12 -19.30 15.28
CA GLY A 3 13.01 -17.86 15.19
C GLY A 3 11.61 -17.44 14.79
N VAL A 4 11.30 -16.14 14.94
CA VAL A 4 10.01 -15.53 14.62
C VAL A 4 10.24 -14.25 13.82
N GLY A 5 9.50 -14.09 12.70
CA GLY A 5 9.37 -12.82 11.98
C GLY A 5 8.09 -12.11 12.41
N ILE A 6 8.16 -10.80 12.53
CA ILE A 6 6.99 -9.94 12.71
C ILE A 6 7.05 -8.79 11.71
N ASP A 7 6.00 -8.62 10.93
CA ASP A 7 5.91 -7.51 9.99
C ASP A 7 4.85 -6.51 10.45
N VAL A 8 5.15 -5.23 10.25
CA VAL A 8 4.29 -4.13 10.67
C VAL A 8 3.99 -3.21 9.49
N PRO A 9 2.77 -2.63 9.41
CA PRO A 9 2.37 -1.73 8.34
C PRO A 9 2.92 -0.32 8.59
N GLY A 10 4.24 -0.18 8.49
CA GLY A 10 4.92 1.08 8.71
C GLY A 10 6.45 0.97 8.64
N PRO A 11 7.15 2.11 8.72
CA PRO A 11 8.60 2.15 8.61
C PRO A 11 9.31 1.42 9.75
N VAL A 12 10.24 0.53 9.39
CA VAL A 12 11.10 -0.17 10.34
C VAL A 12 12.56 0.16 10.06
N LYS A 13 13.27 0.71 11.05
CA LYS A 13 14.71 0.99 10.93
C LYS A 13 15.52 -0.32 10.95
N LYS A 14 16.70 -0.29 10.39
CA LYS A 14 17.60 -1.46 10.27
C LYS A 14 17.85 -2.22 11.60
N ASN A 15 17.71 -1.55 12.72
CA ASN A 15 17.86 -2.14 14.05
C ASN A 15 16.55 -2.69 14.64
N GLY A 16 15.48 -2.78 13.84
CA GLY A 16 14.15 -3.23 14.25
C GLY A 16 13.35 -2.20 15.06
N TYR A 17 13.80 -0.93 15.10
CA TYR A 17 13.08 0.14 15.78
C TYR A 17 11.97 0.72 14.91
N VAL A 18 10.79 0.83 15.49
CA VAL A 18 9.60 1.47 14.92
C VAL A 18 9.38 2.79 15.67
N GLU A 19 9.65 3.90 14.99
CA GLU A 19 9.46 5.24 15.56
C GLU A 19 7.97 5.58 15.65
N VAL A 20 7.26 5.36 14.55
CA VAL A 20 5.80 5.53 14.47
C VAL A 20 5.22 4.48 13.52
N CYS A 21 4.18 3.80 13.96
CA CYS A 21 3.30 3.00 13.12
C CYS A 21 1.86 3.49 13.32
N VAL A 22 1.39 4.34 12.41
CA VAL A 22 0.11 5.05 12.54
C VAL A 22 -1.06 4.07 12.62
N ASN A 23 -1.06 3.06 11.77
CA ASN A 23 -2.14 2.07 11.68
C ASN A 23 -2.32 1.24 12.96
N LEU A 24 -1.24 1.05 13.74
CA LEU A 24 -1.27 0.32 15.00
C LEU A 24 -1.28 1.23 16.23
N GLY A 25 -1.15 2.54 16.04
CA GLY A 25 -1.02 3.50 17.13
C GLY A 25 0.27 3.33 17.95
N TRP A 26 1.30 2.68 17.38
CA TRP A 26 2.56 2.42 18.05
C TRP A 26 3.54 3.58 17.90
N ARG A 27 4.31 3.80 18.95
CA ARG A 27 5.42 4.77 18.96
C ARG A 27 6.59 4.23 19.76
N ASP A 28 7.80 4.52 19.30
CA ASP A 28 9.04 4.30 20.05
C ASP A 28 9.20 2.86 20.59
N ILE A 29 8.99 1.86 19.74
CA ILE A 29 8.93 0.46 20.15
C ILE A 29 9.96 -0.40 19.39
N TYR A 30 10.38 -1.50 20.01
CA TYR A 30 11.16 -2.58 19.39
C TYR A 30 10.33 -3.88 19.41
N PRO A 31 9.41 -4.10 18.43
CA PRO A 31 8.47 -5.22 18.47
C PRO A 31 9.17 -6.58 18.58
N ALA A 32 10.27 -6.77 17.86
CA ALA A 32 11.05 -8.01 17.90
C ALA A 32 11.63 -8.30 19.28
N LYS A 33 12.14 -7.27 19.99
CA LYS A 33 12.69 -7.44 21.35
C LYS A 33 11.60 -7.81 22.36
N GLU A 34 10.45 -7.15 22.27
CA GLU A 34 9.33 -7.43 23.15
C GLU A 34 8.75 -8.83 22.91
N LEU A 35 8.65 -9.23 21.64
CA LEU A 35 8.19 -10.55 21.26
C LEU A 35 9.16 -11.64 21.75
N SER A 36 10.45 -11.48 21.51
CA SER A 36 11.49 -12.41 21.96
C SER A 36 11.46 -12.59 23.50
N ALA A 37 11.32 -11.49 24.25
CA ALA A 37 11.22 -11.54 25.70
C ALA A 37 9.99 -12.32 26.20
N ARG A 38 8.89 -12.30 25.46
CA ARG A 38 7.66 -13.05 25.78
C ARG A 38 7.70 -14.51 25.34
N LEU A 39 8.68 -14.86 24.49
CA LEU A 39 8.89 -16.20 23.94
C LEU A 39 10.17 -16.85 24.48
N ASP A 40 10.50 -16.61 25.74
CA ASP A 40 11.65 -17.21 26.46
C ASP A 40 12.98 -17.04 25.69
N GLY A 41 13.14 -15.88 25.02
CA GLY A 41 14.36 -15.53 24.29
C GLY A 41 14.48 -16.13 22.90
N ILE A 42 13.43 -16.69 22.32
CA ILE A 42 13.45 -17.11 20.91
C ILE A 42 13.80 -15.88 20.03
N PRO A 43 14.80 -15.98 19.13
CA PRO A 43 15.18 -14.88 18.25
C PRO A 43 13.98 -14.37 17.44
N ALA A 44 13.81 -13.05 17.39
CA ALA A 44 12.77 -12.41 16.60
C ALA A 44 13.35 -11.25 15.79
N GLU A 45 12.82 -11.05 14.58
CA GLU A 45 13.14 -9.92 13.70
C GLU A 45 11.86 -9.18 13.32
N CYS A 46 11.97 -7.85 13.11
CA CYS A 46 10.85 -7.02 12.69
C CYS A 46 11.15 -6.37 11.35
N GLY A 47 10.19 -6.47 10.43
CA GLY A 47 10.23 -5.88 9.09
C GLY A 47 9.00 -5.03 8.79
N ASN A 48 9.05 -4.31 7.65
CA ASN A 48 7.88 -3.71 7.05
C ASN A 48 7.15 -4.78 6.21
N ASP A 49 5.82 -4.80 6.25
CA ASP A 49 4.96 -5.79 5.61
C ASP A 49 5.11 -5.85 4.08
N ALA A 50 5.17 -4.70 3.41
CA ALA A 50 5.38 -4.65 1.95
C ALA A 50 6.78 -5.13 1.55
N ASN A 51 7.80 -4.81 2.36
CA ASN A 51 9.16 -5.32 2.15
C ASN A 51 9.23 -6.83 2.33
N ALA A 52 8.55 -7.38 3.34
CA ALA A 52 8.49 -8.82 3.56
C ALA A 52 7.75 -9.53 2.41
N ALA A 53 6.65 -8.95 1.93
CA ALA A 53 5.93 -9.44 0.77
C ALA A 53 6.82 -9.45 -0.49
N ALA A 54 7.60 -8.39 -0.75
CA ALA A 54 8.54 -8.33 -1.87
C ALA A 54 9.62 -9.42 -1.79
N LEU A 55 10.16 -9.66 -0.59
CA LEU A 55 11.12 -10.75 -0.36
C LEU A 55 10.47 -12.12 -0.58
N GLY A 56 9.22 -12.29 -0.16
CA GLY A 56 8.43 -13.51 -0.41
C GLY A 56 8.23 -13.79 -1.89
N GLU A 57 7.89 -12.77 -2.67
CA GLU A 57 7.75 -12.84 -4.13
C GLU A 57 9.08 -13.15 -4.83
N MET A 58 10.19 -12.60 -4.36
CA MET A 58 11.51 -12.94 -4.86
C MET A 58 11.88 -14.40 -4.55
N TRP A 59 11.52 -14.89 -3.37
CA TRP A 59 11.91 -16.24 -2.94
C TRP A 59 11.07 -17.32 -3.58
N LYS A 60 9.73 -17.18 -3.64
CA LYS A 60 8.79 -18.24 -4.04
C LYS A 60 7.58 -17.73 -4.82
N GLY A 61 7.66 -16.55 -5.40
CA GLY A 61 6.58 -15.94 -6.15
C GLY A 61 6.98 -15.54 -7.57
N GLY A 62 6.32 -14.53 -8.10
CA GLY A 62 6.53 -14.03 -9.46
C GLY A 62 7.92 -13.42 -9.71
N GLY A 63 8.67 -13.13 -8.64
CA GLY A 63 10.03 -12.61 -8.69
C GLY A 63 11.13 -13.66 -8.60
N GLU A 64 10.79 -14.95 -8.54
CA GLU A 64 11.79 -16.03 -8.43
C GLU A 64 12.76 -16.00 -9.64
N GLY A 65 14.05 -15.93 -9.36
CA GLY A 65 15.12 -15.89 -10.37
C GLY A 65 15.51 -14.48 -10.83
N TYR A 66 14.86 -13.42 -10.34
CA TYR A 66 15.26 -12.04 -10.59
C TYR A 66 16.04 -11.48 -9.41
N SER A 67 17.09 -10.70 -9.69
CA SER A 67 17.90 -10.01 -8.67
C SER A 67 17.37 -8.61 -8.33
N ASP A 68 16.60 -8.02 -9.24
CA ASP A 68 16.08 -6.66 -9.15
C ASP A 68 14.57 -6.67 -9.37
N ILE A 69 13.82 -6.21 -8.35
CA ILE A 69 12.36 -6.30 -8.33
C ILE A 69 11.80 -5.01 -7.74
N VAL A 70 10.76 -4.49 -8.36
CA VAL A 70 9.85 -3.52 -7.74
C VAL A 70 8.51 -4.21 -7.58
N MET A 71 8.08 -4.40 -6.35
CA MET A 71 6.77 -4.93 -6.00
C MET A 71 5.85 -3.79 -5.59
N VAL A 72 4.63 -3.80 -6.11
CA VAL A 72 3.56 -2.85 -5.78
C VAL A 72 2.39 -3.62 -5.19
N THR A 73 1.97 -3.26 -4.00
CA THR A 73 0.76 -3.81 -3.38
C THR A 73 -0.37 -2.81 -3.46
N LEU A 74 -1.50 -3.22 -4.02
CA LEU A 74 -2.72 -2.42 -4.14
C LEU A 74 -3.78 -3.01 -3.20
N GLY A 75 -3.92 -2.39 -2.03
CA GLY A 75 -4.88 -2.76 -1.01
C GLY A 75 -5.63 -1.53 -0.51
N THR A 76 -5.90 -1.46 0.80
CA THR A 76 -6.45 -0.26 1.46
C THR A 76 -5.60 0.98 1.16
N GLY A 77 -4.27 0.80 1.12
CA GLY A 77 -3.28 1.78 0.66
C GLY A 77 -2.52 1.26 -0.56
N VAL A 78 -1.43 1.96 -0.92
CA VAL A 78 -0.43 1.53 -1.88
C VAL A 78 0.89 1.32 -1.16
N GLY A 79 1.31 0.07 -1.07
CA GLY A 79 2.62 -0.29 -0.54
C GLY A 79 3.61 -0.65 -1.65
N GLY A 80 4.89 -0.71 -1.30
CA GLY A 80 5.92 -1.12 -2.22
C GLY A 80 7.14 -1.73 -1.55
N GLY A 81 7.81 -2.60 -2.28
CA GLY A 81 9.11 -3.13 -1.90
C GLY A 81 10.06 -3.08 -3.09
N VAL A 82 11.25 -2.56 -2.85
CA VAL A 82 12.29 -2.44 -3.88
C VAL A 82 13.45 -3.35 -3.50
N ILE A 83 13.80 -4.26 -4.39
CA ILE A 83 14.93 -5.17 -4.23
C ILE A 83 15.94 -4.86 -5.34
N ILE A 84 17.22 -4.69 -4.99
CA ILE A 84 18.32 -4.49 -5.92
C ILE A 84 19.48 -5.40 -5.52
N ASN A 85 20.00 -6.16 -6.48
CA ASN A 85 21.04 -7.18 -6.24
C ASN A 85 20.64 -8.12 -5.08
N GLU A 86 19.43 -8.65 -5.13
CA GLU A 86 18.84 -9.58 -4.14
C GLU A 86 18.70 -9.00 -2.72
N LYS A 87 18.78 -7.66 -2.56
CA LYS A 87 18.71 -6.99 -1.27
C LYS A 87 17.59 -5.97 -1.24
N ILE A 88 16.77 -6.06 -0.19
CA ILE A 88 15.71 -5.07 0.05
C ILE A 88 16.30 -3.67 0.32
N ILE A 89 15.75 -2.68 -0.32
CA ILE A 89 16.13 -1.27 -0.15
C ILE A 89 15.19 -0.63 0.87
N ALA A 90 15.47 -0.87 2.15
CA ALA A 90 14.69 -0.25 3.24
C ALA A 90 15.01 1.24 3.46
N GLY A 91 16.14 1.74 2.93
CA GLY A 91 16.60 3.10 3.18
C GLY A 91 17.13 3.32 4.61
N ARG A 92 17.69 4.49 4.86
CA ARG A 92 18.29 4.82 6.17
C ARG A 92 17.25 4.87 7.30
N HIS A 93 16.05 5.32 6.99
CA HIS A 93 14.97 5.55 7.96
C HIS A 93 13.84 4.51 7.88
N GLY A 94 14.01 3.47 7.07
CA GLY A 94 12.97 2.46 6.86
C GLY A 94 11.87 2.88 5.89
N LEU A 95 12.08 3.96 5.13
CA LEU A 95 11.10 4.53 4.18
C LEU A 95 11.38 4.14 2.72
N GLY A 96 12.33 3.22 2.48
CA GLY A 96 12.57 2.69 1.14
C GLY A 96 11.36 1.88 0.67
N GLY A 97 10.91 2.15 -0.55
CA GLY A 97 9.74 1.46 -1.09
C GLY A 97 8.38 2.09 -0.77
N GLU A 98 8.32 3.22 -0.08
CA GLU A 98 7.09 3.97 0.21
C GLU A 98 6.50 4.65 -1.05
N ILE A 99 6.33 3.87 -2.13
CA ILE A 99 5.90 4.35 -3.45
C ILE A 99 4.48 4.92 -3.46
N GLY A 100 3.63 4.48 -2.54
CA GLY A 100 2.27 5.02 -2.39
C GLY A 100 2.25 6.50 -2.01
N HIS A 101 3.35 7.02 -1.47
CA HIS A 101 3.46 8.42 -1.05
C HIS A 101 4.24 9.31 -2.02
N ILE A 102 4.62 8.80 -3.20
CA ILE A 102 5.13 9.67 -4.28
C ILE A 102 4.02 10.63 -4.72
N HIS A 103 4.41 11.84 -5.08
CA HIS A 103 3.47 12.84 -5.58
C HIS A 103 3.03 12.46 -6.99
N ALA A 104 1.75 12.23 -7.19
CA ALA A 104 1.15 11.80 -8.45
C ALA A 104 0.11 12.77 -9.00
N ARG A 105 -0.59 13.53 -8.12
CA ARG A 105 -1.73 14.35 -8.51
C ARG A 105 -1.67 15.77 -7.93
N ASP A 106 -1.61 16.78 -8.78
CA ASP A 106 -1.48 18.19 -8.37
C ASP A 106 -2.77 18.81 -7.84
N ASP A 107 -3.93 18.38 -8.32
CA ASP A 107 -5.24 18.98 -8.00
C ASP A 107 -5.93 18.35 -6.78
N GLU A 108 -5.24 17.47 -6.03
CA GLU A 108 -5.80 16.85 -4.84
C GLU A 108 -6.00 17.85 -3.70
N GLN A 109 -7.23 17.91 -3.18
CA GLN A 109 -7.60 18.86 -2.13
C GLN A 109 -7.51 18.27 -0.72
N GLU A 110 -7.59 16.94 -0.60
CA GLU A 110 -7.55 16.26 0.68
C GLU A 110 -6.13 15.87 1.07
N TYR A 111 -5.85 15.85 2.37
CA TYR A 111 -4.57 15.36 2.86
C TYR A 111 -4.52 13.83 2.89
N CYS A 112 -3.42 13.28 2.45
CA CYS A 112 -3.07 11.89 2.71
C CYS A 112 -2.72 11.70 4.20
N ASN A 113 -2.83 10.46 4.69
CA ASN A 113 -2.45 10.12 6.08
C ASN A 113 -0.99 10.45 6.42
N CYS A 114 -0.11 10.55 5.41
CA CYS A 114 1.28 11.00 5.58
C CYS A 114 1.45 12.52 5.76
N GLY A 115 0.37 13.30 5.67
CA GLY A 115 0.36 14.74 5.90
C GLY A 115 0.58 15.61 4.66
N VAL A 116 0.75 15.01 3.46
CA VAL A 116 0.84 15.76 2.18
C VAL A 116 -0.37 15.46 1.29
N ARG A 117 -0.49 16.16 0.16
CA ARG A 117 -1.56 15.97 -0.82
C ARG A 117 -1.01 15.39 -2.10
N GLY A 118 -1.86 14.70 -2.86
CA GLY A 118 -1.53 14.20 -4.18
C GLY A 118 -0.69 12.92 -4.20
N CYS A 119 -0.67 12.16 -3.11
CA CYS A 119 -0.02 10.86 -3.08
C CYS A 119 -0.68 9.87 -4.05
N LEU A 120 0.12 9.00 -4.66
CA LEU A 120 -0.35 7.90 -5.52
C LEU A 120 -1.43 7.06 -4.82
N GLU A 121 -1.27 6.79 -3.54
CA GLU A 121 -2.24 6.06 -2.72
C GLU A 121 -3.64 6.67 -2.76
N GLN A 122 -3.74 8.01 -2.80
CA GLN A 122 -5.03 8.70 -2.82
C GLN A 122 -5.82 8.46 -4.11
N VAL A 123 -5.18 7.99 -5.17
CA VAL A 123 -5.81 7.73 -6.47
C VAL A 123 -5.91 6.24 -6.78
N ALA A 124 -4.84 5.50 -6.52
CA ALA A 124 -4.65 4.15 -7.03
C ALA A 124 -4.93 3.04 -5.99
N SER A 125 -5.09 3.38 -4.71
CA SER A 125 -5.48 2.39 -3.70
C SER A 125 -6.97 2.03 -3.80
N ALA A 126 -7.39 0.94 -3.15
CA ALA A 126 -8.80 0.58 -3.09
C ALA A 126 -9.66 1.70 -2.47
N THR A 127 -9.18 2.36 -1.43
CA THR A 127 -9.83 3.54 -0.84
C THR A 127 -9.84 4.73 -1.78
N GLY A 128 -8.75 4.96 -2.51
CA GLY A 128 -8.63 6.03 -3.50
C GLY A 128 -9.61 5.84 -4.67
N ILE A 129 -9.67 4.64 -5.24
CA ILE A 129 -10.59 4.28 -6.32
C ILE A 129 -12.05 4.47 -5.88
N ALA A 130 -12.42 3.98 -4.69
CA ALA A 130 -13.77 4.15 -4.16
C ALA A 130 -14.11 5.64 -3.93
N ARG A 131 -13.16 6.42 -3.44
CA ARG A 131 -13.32 7.86 -3.25
C ARG A 131 -13.50 8.59 -4.59
N GLU A 132 -12.72 8.26 -5.59
CA GLU A 132 -12.85 8.85 -6.94
C GLU A 132 -14.20 8.49 -7.58
N ALA A 133 -14.70 7.28 -7.37
CA ALA A 133 -16.04 6.89 -7.81
C ALA A 133 -17.14 7.77 -7.17
N ARG A 134 -17.07 7.99 -5.86
CA ARG A 134 -18.02 8.90 -5.17
C ARG A 134 -17.95 10.32 -5.70
N ARG A 135 -16.73 10.87 -5.91
CA ARG A 135 -16.52 12.20 -6.48
C ARG A 135 -17.15 12.32 -7.87
N LYS A 136 -16.92 11.34 -8.75
CA LYS A 136 -17.48 11.34 -10.10
C LYS A 136 -19.00 11.17 -10.08
N MET A 137 -19.56 10.30 -9.23
CA MET A 137 -21.01 10.17 -9.08
C MET A 137 -21.69 11.44 -8.57
N ALA A 138 -21.00 12.22 -7.73
CA ALA A 138 -21.52 13.50 -7.24
C ALA A 138 -21.43 14.63 -8.27
N ALA A 139 -20.49 14.56 -9.19
CA ALA A 139 -20.25 15.60 -10.20
C ALA A 139 -21.01 15.39 -11.51
N ASP A 140 -21.55 14.21 -11.75
CA ASP A 140 -22.13 13.79 -13.03
C ASP A 140 -23.35 12.90 -12.78
N ASP A 141 -24.49 13.23 -13.37
CA ASP A 141 -25.77 12.54 -13.19
C ASP A 141 -25.99 11.41 -14.21
N ARG A 142 -25.02 11.09 -15.08
CA ARG A 142 -25.16 10.03 -16.06
C ARG A 142 -25.50 8.67 -15.39
N PRO A 143 -26.25 7.80 -16.05
CA PRO A 143 -26.53 6.46 -15.56
C PRO A 143 -25.24 5.67 -15.33
N SER A 144 -25.16 4.97 -14.19
CA SER A 144 -24.06 4.08 -13.86
C SER A 144 -24.53 3.02 -12.86
N VAL A 145 -24.03 1.80 -12.99
CA VAL A 145 -24.26 0.71 -12.04
C VAL A 145 -23.71 1.03 -10.65
N LEU A 146 -22.74 1.95 -10.54
CA LEU A 146 -22.14 2.33 -9.26
C LEU A 146 -23.12 3.05 -8.34
N ARG A 147 -24.16 3.72 -8.90
CA ARG A 147 -25.13 4.49 -8.11
C ARG A 147 -25.95 3.65 -7.14
N GLN A 148 -26.12 2.37 -7.43
CA GLN A 148 -26.83 1.45 -6.51
C GLN A 148 -26.12 1.27 -5.16
N PHE A 149 -24.79 1.51 -5.12
CA PHE A 149 -23.96 1.37 -3.92
C PHE A 149 -23.86 2.68 -3.10
N GLY A 150 -24.18 3.82 -3.71
CA GLY A 150 -24.07 5.14 -3.04
C GLY A 150 -22.68 5.35 -2.43
N ASP A 151 -22.66 5.77 -1.15
CA ASP A 151 -21.41 6.01 -0.42
C ASP A 151 -20.63 4.73 -0.05
N GLU A 152 -21.30 3.57 -0.08
CA GLU A 152 -20.72 2.25 0.21
C GLU A 152 -19.97 1.64 -0.98
N VAL A 153 -19.87 2.34 -2.13
CA VAL A 153 -19.16 1.86 -3.31
C VAL A 153 -17.71 1.50 -2.96
N THR A 154 -17.27 0.33 -3.44
CA THR A 154 -15.91 -0.19 -3.22
C THR A 154 -15.11 -0.19 -4.52
N ALA A 155 -13.79 -0.35 -4.42
CA ALA A 155 -12.94 -0.54 -5.60
C ALA A 155 -13.35 -1.78 -6.40
N LYS A 156 -13.81 -2.84 -5.73
CA LYS A 156 -14.31 -4.05 -6.40
C LYS A 156 -15.50 -3.72 -7.29
N ASP A 157 -16.48 -2.96 -6.79
CA ASP A 157 -17.66 -2.57 -7.55
C ASP A 157 -17.29 -1.73 -8.78
N VAL A 158 -16.31 -0.82 -8.62
CA VAL A 158 -15.76 -0.03 -9.72
C VAL A 158 -15.14 -0.92 -10.78
N LEU A 159 -14.25 -1.84 -10.40
CA LEU A 159 -13.56 -2.71 -11.35
C LEU A 159 -14.51 -3.70 -12.02
N ASP A 160 -15.50 -4.20 -11.32
CA ASP A 160 -16.53 -5.07 -11.89
C ASP A 160 -17.46 -4.29 -12.84
N GLY A 161 -17.85 -3.07 -12.48
CA GLY A 161 -18.60 -2.16 -13.37
C GLY A 161 -17.82 -1.82 -14.64
N ALA A 162 -16.53 -1.51 -14.50
CA ALA A 162 -15.66 -1.25 -15.64
C ALA A 162 -15.55 -2.45 -16.59
N LYS A 163 -15.38 -3.67 -16.07
CA LYS A 163 -15.39 -4.91 -16.85
C LYS A 163 -16.72 -5.14 -17.57
N ALA A 164 -17.83 -4.70 -16.97
CA ALA A 164 -19.17 -4.78 -17.56
C ALA A 164 -19.45 -3.66 -18.59
N GLY A 165 -18.50 -2.73 -18.80
CA GLY A 165 -18.62 -1.64 -19.77
C GLY A 165 -19.36 -0.40 -19.26
N ASP A 166 -19.53 -0.24 -17.94
CA ASP A 166 -20.06 0.98 -17.35
C ASP A 166 -19.11 2.15 -17.56
N ALA A 167 -19.57 3.21 -18.21
CA ALA A 167 -18.73 4.30 -18.67
C ALA A 167 -18.11 5.10 -17.49
N LEU A 168 -18.85 5.31 -16.39
CA LEU A 168 -18.34 6.02 -15.23
C LEU A 168 -17.31 5.18 -14.49
N ALA A 169 -17.57 3.87 -14.35
CA ALA A 169 -16.65 2.94 -13.72
C ALA A 169 -15.34 2.79 -14.52
N LEU A 170 -15.44 2.76 -15.85
CA LEU A 170 -14.26 2.77 -16.75
C LEU A 170 -13.39 4.01 -16.53
N GLU A 171 -13.98 5.19 -16.49
CA GLU A 171 -13.23 6.44 -16.26
C GLU A 171 -12.51 6.45 -14.90
N VAL A 172 -13.13 5.89 -13.85
CA VAL A 172 -12.48 5.78 -12.54
C VAL A 172 -11.30 4.81 -12.61
N ALA A 173 -11.52 3.63 -13.21
CA ALA A 173 -10.46 2.62 -13.37
C ALA A 173 -9.30 3.14 -14.22
N GLU A 174 -9.59 3.80 -15.35
CA GLU A 174 -8.58 4.42 -16.21
C GLU A 174 -7.78 5.50 -15.48
N THR A 175 -8.44 6.31 -14.64
CA THR A 175 -7.75 7.30 -13.80
C THR A 175 -6.72 6.62 -12.90
N ALA A 176 -7.12 5.57 -12.18
CA ALA A 176 -6.18 4.84 -11.30
C ALA A 176 -5.04 4.20 -12.09
N CYS A 177 -5.34 3.55 -13.23
CA CYS A 177 -4.34 2.94 -14.11
C CYS A 177 -3.37 3.97 -14.69
N HIS A 178 -3.85 5.15 -15.08
CA HIS A 178 -3.02 6.23 -15.59
C HIS A 178 -1.94 6.62 -14.57
N TYR A 179 -2.33 6.88 -13.31
CA TYR A 179 -1.39 7.27 -12.26
C TYR A 179 -0.46 6.13 -11.80
N LEU A 180 -0.86 4.87 -11.98
CA LEU A 180 0.02 3.72 -11.74
C LEU A 180 1.06 3.53 -12.85
N GLY A 181 0.80 4.06 -14.05
CA GLY A 181 1.65 3.90 -15.23
C GLY A 181 2.62 5.05 -15.49
N ILE A 182 2.59 6.11 -14.68
CA ILE A 182 3.55 7.22 -14.73
C ILE A 182 4.80 6.87 -13.93
#